data_4a62db1139e3f6fb1be33ac585f4d5a2
#
_entry.id   4a62db1139e3f6fb1be33ac585f4d5a2
#
_cell.length_a   1.000
_cell.length_b   1.000
_cell.length_c   1.000
_cell.angle_alpha   90.00
_cell.angle_beta   90.00
_cell.angle_gamma   90.00
#
_symmetry.space_group_name_H-M   'P 1'
#
loop_
_entity.id
_entity.type
_entity.pdbx_description
1 polymer ?
#
loop_
_entity_poly.entity_id
_entity_poly.type
_entity_poly.pdbx_seq_one_letter_code
_entity_poly.pdbx_strand_id
1 'polypeptide(L)'
;MARWGLVIVGCYVLVALLTPLLIHLGVLPEANTGLANPIYDGPSWQHWCGTDRLGRDVCVRTMAGSGVALKVVLLAVGLALVFGVPLGMISGYLGGAVDRLLVLLMDTLYTLPVLLLSVVLAFLLGKGIPNAAAALCVVYVPQYFRVVRNQTAQVKSELFVEAAESLGAGPIWILRRYLFRNVITSVPVLLTLNAADAVLVLGGLGFLGLGLPETVPEWGGDLNLALAAVPTGVWWTALFPGMAMFILVLGLSFLGEGIEAWVSGGDGRPASN
;
A
#
# COMPACT_ATOMS: atom_id res chain seq x y z
N MET A 1 -8.75 5.49 -17.94
CA MET A 1 -7.73 5.22 -16.92
C MET A 1 -8.05 3.94 -16.12
N ALA A 2 -9.23 3.80 -15.48
CA ALA A 2 -9.59 2.64 -14.65
C ALA A 2 -9.33 1.25 -15.28
N ARG A 3 -9.66 1.04 -16.55
CA ARG A 3 -9.44 -0.25 -17.23
C ARG A 3 -7.96 -0.64 -17.29
N TRP A 4 -7.07 0.30 -17.57
CA TRP A 4 -5.62 0.07 -17.56
C TRP A 4 -5.10 -0.24 -16.17
N GLY A 5 -5.56 0.53 -15.15
CA GLY A 5 -5.22 0.24 -13.76
C GLY A 5 -5.63 -1.17 -13.33
N LEU A 6 -6.85 -1.58 -13.70
CA LEU A 6 -7.37 -2.91 -13.38
C LEU A 6 -6.59 -4.04 -14.07
N VAL A 7 -6.20 -3.84 -15.33
CA VAL A 7 -5.36 -4.81 -16.07
C VAL A 7 -3.98 -4.92 -15.42
N ILE A 8 -3.31 -3.80 -15.15
CA ILE A 8 -1.97 -3.81 -14.54
C ILE A 8 -2.00 -4.49 -13.17
N VAL A 9 -2.88 -4.02 -12.27
CA VAL A 9 -2.99 -4.61 -10.92
C VAL A 9 -3.39 -6.07 -11.00
N GLY A 10 -4.32 -6.44 -11.89
CA GLY A 10 -4.72 -7.82 -12.13
C GLY A 10 -3.55 -8.71 -12.59
N CYS A 11 -2.69 -8.21 -13.48
CA CYS A 11 -1.47 -8.91 -13.89
C CYS A 11 -0.52 -9.12 -12.70
N TYR A 12 -0.33 -8.11 -11.82
CA TYR A 12 0.51 -8.26 -10.63
C TYR A 12 -0.05 -9.25 -9.63
N VAL A 13 -1.37 -9.26 -9.41
CA VAL A 13 -2.04 -10.27 -8.58
C VAL A 13 -1.84 -11.66 -9.17
N LEU A 14 -1.99 -11.80 -10.48
CA LEU A 14 -1.79 -13.08 -11.17
C LEU A 14 -0.34 -13.54 -11.05
N VAL A 15 0.65 -12.67 -11.28
CA VAL A 15 2.07 -12.99 -11.08
C VAL A 15 2.34 -13.38 -9.63
N ALA A 16 1.80 -12.65 -8.65
CA ALA A 16 1.97 -12.95 -7.24
C ALA A 16 1.42 -14.31 -6.82
N LEU A 17 0.33 -14.77 -7.45
CA LEU A 17 -0.28 -16.08 -7.20
C LEU A 17 0.41 -17.21 -7.97
N LEU A 18 0.80 -16.95 -9.20
CA LEU A 18 1.42 -17.98 -10.06
C LEU A 18 2.89 -18.24 -9.70
N THR A 19 3.66 -17.24 -9.31
CA THR A 19 5.09 -17.41 -9.02
C THR A 19 5.36 -18.50 -7.97
N PRO A 20 4.74 -18.50 -6.78
CA PRO A 20 4.97 -19.58 -5.81
C PRO A 20 4.50 -20.94 -6.30
N LEU A 21 3.43 -20.99 -7.11
CA LEU A 21 2.95 -22.23 -7.72
C LEU A 21 3.96 -22.78 -8.74
N LEU A 22 4.51 -21.93 -9.61
CA LEU A 22 5.49 -22.32 -10.62
C LEU A 22 6.82 -22.76 -9.98
N ILE A 23 7.23 -22.12 -8.88
CA ILE A 23 8.39 -22.55 -8.09
C ILE A 23 8.12 -23.94 -7.47
N HIS A 24 6.94 -24.15 -6.89
CA HIS A 24 6.57 -25.43 -6.28
C HIS A 24 6.50 -26.57 -7.32
N LEU A 25 6.07 -26.27 -8.54
CA LEU A 25 6.04 -27.22 -9.66
C LEU A 25 7.41 -27.44 -10.32
N GLY A 26 8.47 -26.78 -9.87
CA GLY A 26 9.82 -26.88 -10.43
C GLY A 26 9.98 -26.23 -11.81
N VAL A 27 9.01 -25.42 -12.25
CA VAL A 27 9.09 -24.68 -13.54
C VAL A 27 10.00 -23.47 -13.42
N LEU A 28 9.97 -22.80 -12.26
CA LEU A 28 10.87 -21.68 -11.93
C LEU A 28 11.82 -22.10 -10.80
N PRO A 29 13.08 -21.62 -10.81
CA PRO A 29 13.99 -21.81 -9.69
C PRO A 29 13.49 -21.09 -8.45
N GLU A 30 13.95 -21.49 -7.28
CA GLU A 30 13.67 -20.72 -6.06
C GLU A 30 14.32 -19.33 -6.13
N ALA A 31 13.60 -18.30 -5.70
CA ALA A 31 14.03 -16.90 -5.79
C ALA A 31 15.34 -16.58 -5.02
N ASN A 32 15.75 -17.46 -4.09
CA ASN A 32 16.94 -17.32 -3.26
C ASN A 32 18.07 -18.27 -3.61
N THR A 33 17.87 -19.24 -4.51
CA THR A 33 18.92 -20.14 -4.96
C THR A 33 19.73 -19.50 -6.07
N GLY A 34 21.03 -19.35 -5.84
CA GLY A 34 21.89 -18.69 -6.81
C GLY A 34 23.32 -19.25 -6.85
N LEU A 35 23.75 -20.01 -5.83
CA LEU A 35 25.14 -20.46 -5.68
C LEU A 35 25.69 -21.30 -6.84
N ALA A 36 24.83 -21.87 -7.69
CA ALA A 36 25.21 -22.64 -8.86
C ALA A 36 25.31 -21.80 -10.16
N ASN A 37 24.76 -20.58 -10.16
CA ASN A 37 24.73 -19.71 -11.32
C ASN A 37 25.92 -18.72 -11.31
N PRO A 38 26.36 -18.24 -12.50
CA PRO A 38 27.34 -17.17 -12.58
C PRO A 38 26.85 -15.90 -11.87
N ILE A 39 27.77 -15.22 -11.20
CA ILE A 39 27.51 -13.94 -10.52
C ILE A 39 27.51 -12.84 -11.56
N TYR A 40 26.48 -11.96 -11.54
CA TYR A 40 26.34 -10.84 -12.47
C TYR A 40 26.37 -11.26 -13.95
N ASP A 41 25.82 -12.44 -14.27
CA ASP A 41 25.64 -12.82 -15.67
C ASP A 41 24.54 -11.95 -16.30
N GLY A 42 24.81 -11.44 -17.50
CA GLY A 42 23.91 -10.55 -18.23
C GLY A 42 22.61 -11.26 -18.67
N PRO A 43 21.60 -10.48 -19.08
CA PRO A 43 20.39 -11.05 -19.67
C PRO A 43 20.71 -12.04 -20.80
N SER A 44 20.24 -13.28 -20.69
CA SER A 44 20.52 -14.39 -21.59
C SER A 44 19.30 -15.31 -21.73
N TRP A 45 19.36 -16.32 -22.63
CA TRP A 45 18.29 -17.30 -22.74
C TRP A 45 18.11 -18.16 -21.49
N GLN A 46 19.15 -18.31 -20.68
CA GLN A 46 19.10 -19.04 -19.40
C GLN A 46 18.59 -18.16 -18.25
N HIS A 47 18.95 -16.87 -18.26
CA HIS A 47 18.56 -15.89 -17.26
C HIS A 47 18.05 -14.62 -17.97
N TRP A 48 16.74 -14.56 -18.25
CA TRP A 48 16.15 -13.48 -19.06
C TRP A 48 16.41 -12.08 -18.52
N CYS A 49 16.45 -11.92 -17.21
CA CYS A 49 16.79 -10.64 -16.57
C CYS A 49 18.21 -10.63 -16.00
N GLY A 50 19.03 -11.63 -16.33
CA GLY A 50 20.36 -11.79 -15.74
C GLY A 50 20.34 -12.26 -14.29
N THR A 51 21.52 -12.31 -13.68
CA THR A 51 21.74 -12.72 -12.30
C THR A 51 22.26 -11.57 -11.42
N ASP A 52 22.06 -11.70 -10.12
CA ASP A 52 22.55 -10.73 -9.14
C ASP A 52 23.92 -11.11 -8.55
N ARG A 53 24.33 -10.40 -7.49
CA ARG A 53 25.61 -10.61 -6.77
C ARG A 53 25.76 -12.00 -6.13
N LEU A 54 24.67 -12.73 -5.94
CA LEU A 54 24.65 -14.08 -5.39
C LEU A 54 24.31 -15.14 -6.44
N GLY A 55 24.27 -14.76 -7.73
CA GLY A 55 23.87 -15.64 -8.82
C GLY A 55 22.37 -15.95 -8.84
N ARG A 56 21.54 -15.21 -8.08
CA ARG A 56 20.08 -15.41 -8.07
C ARG A 56 19.48 -14.81 -9.33
N ASP A 57 18.47 -15.49 -9.89
CA ASP A 57 17.75 -15.00 -11.07
C ASP A 57 16.91 -13.75 -10.76
N VAL A 58 17.24 -12.64 -11.45
CA VAL A 58 16.60 -11.33 -11.23
C VAL A 58 15.13 -11.34 -11.63
N CYS A 59 14.75 -12.08 -12.71
CA CYS A 59 13.35 -12.21 -13.11
C CYS A 59 12.52 -12.89 -12.03
N VAL A 60 12.95 -14.03 -11.56
CA VAL A 60 12.24 -14.81 -10.54
C VAL A 60 12.13 -14.01 -9.24
N ARG A 61 13.20 -13.31 -8.82
CA ARG A 61 13.15 -12.42 -7.65
C ARG A 61 12.17 -11.27 -7.83
N THR A 62 12.17 -10.64 -8.99
CA THR A 62 11.25 -9.53 -9.31
C THR A 62 9.80 -10.01 -9.30
N MET A 63 9.51 -11.18 -9.87
CA MET A 63 8.18 -11.79 -9.85
C MET A 63 7.74 -12.17 -8.42
N ALA A 64 8.61 -12.80 -7.64
CA ALA A 64 8.32 -13.16 -6.24
C ALA A 64 8.13 -11.92 -5.37
N GLY A 65 8.88 -10.84 -5.63
CA GLY A 65 8.73 -9.54 -4.99
C GLY A 65 7.33 -8.94 -5.13
N SER A 66 6.61 -9.24 -6.23
CA SER A 66 5.22 -8.81 -6.42
C SER A 66 4.31 -9.34 -5.31
N GLY A 67 4.45 -10.62 -4.96
CA GLY A 67 3.66 -11.25 -3.90
C GLY A 67 3.96 -10.65 -2.52
N VAL A 68 5.22 -10.35 -2.26
CA VAL A 68 5.66 -9.71 -1.00
C VAL A 68 5.14 -8.29 -0.91
N ALA A 69 5.31 -7.48 -1.97
CA ALA A 69 4.83 -6.10 -2.02
C ALA A 69 3.32 -6.03 -1.80
N LEU A 70 2.53 -6.79 -2.57
CA LEU A 70 1.08 -6.84 -2.42
C LEU A 70 0.66 -7.28 -1.02
N LYS A 71 1.31 -8.30 -0.44
CA LYS A 71 1.01 -8.79 0.91
C LYS A 71 1.25 -7.71 1.97
N VAL A 72 2.41 -7.04 1.95
CA VAL A 72 2.75 -5.99 2.93
C VAL A 72 1.80 -4.81 2.78
N VAL A 73 1.57 -4.34 1.55
CA VAL A 73 0.72 -3.19 1.25
C VAL A 73 -0.73 -3.45 1.66
N LEU A 74 -1.30 -4.61 1.29
CA LEU A 74 -2.67 -4.95 1.67
C LEU A 74 -2.84 -5.08 3.18
N LEU A 75 -1.87 -5.67 3.88
CA LEU A 75 -1.89 -5.74 5.34
C LEU A 75 -1.80 -4.34 5.96
N ALA A 76 -0.86 -3.50 5.51
CA ALA A 76 -0.65 -2.16 6.04
C ALA A 76 -1.88 -1.27 5.86
N VAL A 77 -2.35 -1.17 4.61
CA VAL A 77 -3.49 -0.30 4.26
C VAL A 77 -4.80 -0.86 4.83
N GLY A 78 -4.97 -2.18 4.83
CA GLY A 78 -6.12 -2.84 5.45
C GLY A 78 -6.19 -2.61 6.97
N LEU A 79 -5.07 -2.75 7.68
CA LEU A 79 -5.01 -2.44 9.11
C LEU A 79 -5.24 -0.95 9.38
N ALA A 80 -4.65 -0.06 8.57
CA ALA A 80 -4.86 1.37 8.70
C ALA A 80 -6.34 1.76 8.53
N LEU A 81 -7.05 1.10 7.62
CA LEU A 81 -8.49 1.25 7.44
C LEU A 81 -9.26 0.74 8.67
N VAL A 82 -8.91 -0.44 9.19
CA VAL A 82 -9.57 -1.05 10.37
C VAL A 82 -9.46 -0.15 11.60
N PHE A 83 -8.36 0.57 11.78
CA PHE A 83 -8.19 1.50 12.90
C PHE A 83 -8.66 2.92 12.57
N GLY A 84 -8.30 3.46 11.41
CA GLY A 84 -8.55 4.85 11.02
C GLY A 84 -10.03 5.15 10.82
N VAL A 85 -10.79 4.23 10.19
CA VAL A 85 -12.22 4.44 9.94
C VAL A 85 -13.03 4.50 11.23
N PRO A 86 -12.96 3.53 12.16
CA PRO A 86 -13.71 3.61 13.41
C PRO A 86 -13.30 4.80 14.28
N LEU A 87 -12.00 5.09 14.39
CA LEU A 87 -11.51 6.24 15.16
C LEU A 87 -12.01 7.56 14.58
N GLY A 88 -12.00 7.71 13.24
CA GLY A 88 -12.54 8.87 12.54
C GLY A 88 -14.04 9.04 12.76
N MET A 89 -14.81 7.95 12.65
CA MET A 89 -16.25 7.97 12.90
C MET A 89 -16.58 8.34 14.35
N ILE A 90 -15.88 7.77 15.32
CA ILE A 90 -16.08 8.08 16.75
C ILE A 90 -15.77 9.55 17.01
N SER A 91 -14.64 10.05 16.50
CA SER A 91 -14.21 11.43 16.64
C SER A 91 -15.22 12.41 16.03
N GLY A 92 -15.60 12.19 14.76
CA GLY A 92 -16.56 13.05 14.06
C GLY A 92 -17.96 13.05 14.66
N TYR A 93 -18.40 11.91 15.22
CA TYR A 93 -19.72 11.79 15.82
C TYR A 93 -19.78 12.38 17.24
N LEU A 94 -18.83 12.03 18.12
CA LEU A 94 -18.86 12.46 19.53
C LEU A 94 -18.47 13.94 19.67
N GLY A 95 -17.47 14.41 18.94
CA GLY A 95 -16.96 15.77 19.09
C GLY A 95 -16.29 16.02 20.44
N GLY A 96 -16.23 17.29 20.85
CA GLY A 96 -15.81 17.71 22.20
C GLY A 96 -14.37 17.30 22.58
N ALA A 97 -14.19 16.76 23.78
CA ALA A 97 -12.88 16.40 24.33
C ALA A 97 -12.28 15.15 23.64
N VAL A 98 -13.11 14.18 23.26
CA VAL A 98 -12.69 12.96 22.56
C VAL A 98 -12.12 13.32 21.19
N ASP A 99 -12.83 14.16 20.45
CA ASP A 99 -12.39 14.65 19.15
C ASP A 99 -11.06 15.39 19.26
N ARG A 100 -10.93 16.33 20.21
CA ARG A 100 -9.68 17.09 20.42
C ARG A 100 -8.49 16.20 20.72
N LEU A 101 -8.67 15.16 21.57
CA LEU A 101 -7.60 14.24 21.90
C LEU A 101 -7.19 13.40 20.70
N LEU A 102 -8.15 12.81 19.96
CA LEU A 102 -7.86 12.00 18.79
C LEU A 102 -7.22 12.82 17.67
N VAL A 103 -7.71 14.04 17.43
CA VAL A 103 -7.10 14.95 16.45
C VAL A 103 -5.66 15.29 16.85
N LEU A 104 -5.40 15.62 18.11
CA LEU A 104 -4.04 15.90 18.59
C LEU A 104 -3.09 14.72 18.33
N LEU A 105 -3.51 13.51 18.65
CA LEU A 105 -2.70 12.30 18.43
C LEU A 105 -2.44 12.06 16.94
N MET A 106 -3.47 12.14 16.10
CA MET A 106 -3.35 11.92 14.66
C MET A 106 -2.55 13.00 13.95
N ASP A 107 -2.71 14.27 14.36
CA ASP A 107 -1.95 15.38 13.80
C ASP A 107 -0.47 15.30 14.20
N THR A 108 -0.16 14.85 15.42
CA THR A 108 1.23 14.61 15.85
C THR A 108 1.91 13.57 14.94
N LEU A 109 1.23 12.48 14.60
CA LEU A 109 1.78 11.49 13.66
C LEU A 109 1.91 12.06 12.23
N TYR A 110 0.94 12.85 11.80
CA TYR A 110 0.88 13.38 10.44
C TYR A 110 1.87 14.53 10.18
N THR A 111 2.38 15.21 11.22
CA THR A 111 3.40 16.26 11.07
C THR A 111 4.75 15.70 10.63
N LEU A 112 5.01 14.41 10.88
CA LEU A 112 6.25 13.77 10.45
C LEU A 112 6.14 13.35 8.97
N PRO A 113 7.19 13.61 8.16
CA PRO A 113 7.24 13.06 6.81
C PRO A 113 7.06 11.54 6.82
N VAL A 114 6.17 11.03 5.96
CA VAL A 114 5.78 9.61 5.88
C VAL A 114 6.98 8.66 5.91
N LEU A 115 7.99 8.91 5.06
CA LEU A 115 9.18 8.08 5.00
C LEU A 115 9.98 8.12 6.30
N LEU A 116 10.14 9.29 6.93
CA LEU A 116 10.90 9.41 8.18
C LEU A 116 10.22 8.68 9.33
N LEU A 117 8.91 8.83 9.48
CA LEU A 117 8.15 8.09 10.50
C LEU A 117 8.24 6.58 10.25
N SER A 118 8.12 6.15 8.99
CA SER A 118 8.25 4.74 8.62
C SER A 118 9.63 4.16 8.95
N VAL A 119 10.71 4.92 8.71
CA VAL A 119 12.09 4.55 9.04
C VAL A 119 12.26 4.35 10.56
N VAL A 120 11.78 5.30 11.36
CA VAL A 120 11.85 5.20 12.82
C VAL A 120 11.09 3.96 13.32
N LEU A 121 9.88 3.75 12.83
CA LEU A 121 9.07 2.60 13.22
C LEU A 121 9.67 1.28 12.76
N ALA A 122 10.17 1.20 11.51
CA ALA A 122 10.84 0.00 11.01
C ALA A 122 12.11 -0.34 11.80
N PHE A 123 12.86 0.69 12.21
CA PHE A 123 14.04 0.49 13.09
C PHE A 123 13.65 -0.07 14.46
N LEU A 124 12.58 0.46 15.07
CA LEU A 124 12.11 0.02 16.39
C LEU A 124 11.50 -1.39 16.37
N LEU A 125 10.72 -1.71 15.33
CA LEU A 125 10.03 -2.99 15.21
C LEU A 125 10.92 -4.10 14.65
N GLY A 126 11.99 -3.74 13.96
CA GLY A 126 12.89 -4.67 13.27
C GLY A 126 12.36 -5.17 11.93
N LYS A 127 13.18 -5.98 11.24
CA LYS A 127 12.89 -6.48 9.90
C LYS A 127 11.80 -7.57 9.92
N GLY A 128 10.92 -7.53 8.93
CA GLY A 128 9.90 -8.57 8.74
C GLY A 128 8.61 -8.05 8.11
N ILE A 129 7.88 -8.93 7.43
CA ILE A 129 6.62 -8.60 6.76
C ILE A 129 5.60 -7.97 7.74
N PRO A 130 5.30 -8.58 8.92
CA PRO A 130 4.35 -7.99 9.86
C PRO A 130 4.83 -6.67 10.44
N ASN A 131 6.13 -6.52 10.68
CA ASN A 131 6.70 -5.29 11.23
C ASN A 131 6.67 -4.14 10.22
N ALA A 132 7.02 -4.40 8.97
CA ALA A 132 6.88 -3.43 7.87
C ALA A 132 5.41 -3.02 7.68
N ALA A 133 4.49 -3.98 7.68
CA ALA A 133 3.05 -3.68 7.58
C ALA A 133 2.54 -2.87 8.77
N ALA A 134 3.01 -3.15 9.99
CA ALA A 134 2.65 -2.38 11.19
C ALA A 134 3.20 -0.96 11.15
N ALA A 135 4.46 -0.78 10.73
CA ALA A 135 5.05 0.54 10.56
C ALA A 135 4.25 1.40 9.58
N LEU A 136 3.95 0.84 8.40
CA LEU A 136 3.13 1.51 7.39
C LEU A 136 1.69 1.75 7.86
N CYS A 137 1.08 0.82 8.60
CA CYS A 137 -0.24 0.99 9.19
C CYS A 137 -0.30 2.27 10.04
N VAL A 138 0.64 2.45 10.98
CA VAL A 138 0.67 3.64 11.86
C VAL A 138 0.75 4.93 11.06
N VAL A 139 1.50 4.93 9.96
CA VAL A 139 1.68 6.10 9.09
C VAL A 139 0.39 6.45 8.32
N TYR A 140 -0.40 5.45 7.91
CA TYR A 140 -1.61 5.69 7.12
C TYR A 140 -2.89 5.87 7.94
N VAL A 141 -2.93 5.43 9.21
CA VAL A 141 -4.10 5.63 10.10
C VAL A 141 -4.56 7.09 10.14
N PRO A 142 -3.69 8.12 10.30
CA PRO A 142 -4.13 9.52 10.34
C PRO A 142 -4.85 10.00 9.08
N GLN A 143 -4.49 9.47 7.90
CA GLN A 143 -5.15 9.86 6.64
C GLN A 143 -6.59 9.35 6.58
N TYR A 144 -6.82 8.07 6.91
CA TYR A 144 -8.17 7.51 7.01
C TYR A 144 -8.98 8.20 8.09
N PHE A 145 -8.38 8.40 9.27
CA PHE A 145 -9.01 9.11 10.38
C PHE A 145 -9.52 10.48 9.96
N ARG A 146 -8.67 11.31 9.34
CA ARG A 146 -9.00 12.69 8.98
C ARG A 146 -10.15 12.77 7.98
N VAL A 147 -10.10 11.97 6.92
CA VAL A 147 -11.15 11.99 5.90
C VAL A 147 -12.47 11.49 6.48
N VAL A 148 -12.44 10.38 7.18
CA VAL A 148 -13.63 9.77 7.79
C VAL A 148 -14.23 10.67 8.88
N ARG A 149 -13.40 11.28 9.71
CA ARG A 149 -13.85 12.25 10.72
C ARG A 149 -14.61 13.43 10.11
N ASN A 150 -14.02 14.04 9.07
CA ASN A 150 -14.64 15.21 8.43
C ASN A 150 -15.97 14.84 7.76
N GLN A 151 -16.03 13.71 7.05
CA GLN A 151 -17.26 13.22 6.44
C GLN A 151 -18.31 12.85 7.51
N THR A 152 -17.89 12.21 8.60
CA THR A 152 -18.80 11.86 9.70
C THR A 152 -19.40 13.13 10.34
N ALA A 153 -18.58 14.15 10.59
CA ALA A 153 -19.05 15.42 11.14
C ALA A 153 -20.03 16.14 10.20
N GLN A 154 -19.76 16.09 8.87
CA GLN A 154 -20.65 16.65 7.87
C GLN A 154 -22.00 15.91 7.82
N VAL A 155 -21.97 14.58 7.70
CA VAL A 155 -23.22 13.78 7.60
C VAL A 155 -24.01 13.83 8.91
N LYS A 156 -23.35 13.97 10.06
CA LYS A 156 -24.04 14.13 11.35
C LYS A 156 -24.94 15.37 11.38
N SER A 157 -24.59 16.45 10.67
CA SER A 157 -25.39 17.68 10.62
C SER A 157 -26.55 17.64 9.63
N GLU A 158 -26.79 16.52 8.97
CA GLU A 158 -27.88 16.38 8.01
C GLU A 158 -29.22 16.16 8.70
N LEU A 159 -30.29 16.73 8.16
CA LEU A 159 -31.66 16.68 8.74
C LEU A 159 -32.18 15.26 9.01
N PHE A 160 -31.78 14.28 8.19
CA PHE A 160 -32.23 12.91 8.42
C PHE A 160 -31.59 12.26 9.65
N VAL A 161 -30.38 12.72 10.07
CA VAL A 161 -29.75 12.25 11.31
C VAL A 161 -30.46 12.86 12.51
N GLU A 162 -30.76 14.17 12.46
CA GLU A 162 -31.50 14.88 13.50
C GLU A 162 -32.92 14.28 13.68
N ALA A 163 -33.60 13.98 12.57
CA ALA A 163 -34.89 13.29 12.60
C ALA A 163 -34.80 11.89 13.26
N ALA A 164 -33.73 11.12 12.95
CA ALA A 164 -33.53 9.82 13.55
C ALA A 164 -33.26 9.92 15.07
N GLU A 165 -32.49 10.90 15.51
CA GLU A 165 -32.24 11.19 16.93
C GLU A 165 -33.55 11.57 17.65
N SER A 166 -34.37 12.42 17.03
CA SER A 166 -35.68 12.82 17.57
C SER A 166 -36.66 11.65 17.71
N LEU A 167 -36.52 10.64 16.87
CA LEU A 167 -37.28 9.39 16.95
C LEU A 167 -36.69 8.38 17.95
N GLY A 168 -35.61 8.76 18.69
CA GLY A 168 -35.02 7.91 19.73
C GLY A 168 -33.97 6.93 19.22
N ALA A 169 -33.42 7.12 18.01
CA ALA A 169 -32.33 6.28 17.51
C ALA A 169 -31.06 6.47 18.35
N GLY A 170 -30.50 5.38 18.85
CA GLY A 170 -29.28 5.41 19.64
C GLY A 170 -28.02 5.66 18.80
N PRO A 171 -26.93 6.17 19.42
CA PRO A 171 -25.68 6.54 18.74
C PRO A 171 -25.07 5.44 17.87
N ILE A 172 -25.02 4.21 18.38
CA ILE A 172 -24.45 3.06 17.66
C ILE A 172 -25.26 2.73 16.40
N TRP A 173 -26.58 2.85 16.49
CA TRP A 173 -27.48 2.61 15.37
C TRP A 173 -27.26 3.67 14.26
N ILE A 174 -27.16 4.95 14.63
CA ILE A 174 -26.86 6.06 13.71
C ILE A 174 -25.51 5.86 13.04
N LEU A 175 -24.45 5.56 13.82
CA LEU A 175 -23.11 5.27 13.29
C LEU A 175 -23.12 4.14 12.25
N ARG A 176 -23.80 3.01 12.55
CA ARG A 176 -23.79 1.83 11.68
C ARG A 176 -24.72 1.97 10.47
N ARG A 177 -25.89 2.57 10.64
CA ARG A 177 -26.94 2.60 9.62
C ARG A 177 -26.82 3.77 8.66
N TYR A 178 -26.45 4.95 9.16
CA TYR A 178 -26.39 6.17 8.38
C TYR A 178 -24.93 6.58 8.08
N LEU A 179 -24.12 6.78 9.10
CA LEU A 179 -22.81 7.37 8.92
C LEU A 179 -21.85 6.43 8.19
N PHE A 180 -21.73 5.18 8.61
CA PHE A 180 -20.84 4.20 7.96
C PHE A 180 -21.15 4.05 6.47
N ARG A 181 -22.43 3.98 6.10
CA ARG A 181 -22.83 3.82 4.70
C ARG A 181 -22.45 5.02 3.83
N ASN A 182 -22.51 6.23 4.36
CA ASN A 182 -22.14 7.43 3.65
C ASN A 182 -20.61 7.60 3.56
N VAL A 183 -19.90 7.33 4.66
CA VAL A 183 -18.45 7.49 4.75
C VAL A 183 -17.69 6.44 3.93
N ILE A 184 -18.20 5.20 3.87
CA ILE A 184 -17.51 4.09 3.21
C ILE A 184 -17.35 4.32 1.68
N THR A 185 -18.10 5.22 1.07
CA THR A 185 -18.02 5.50 -0.36
C THR A 185 -16.69 6.11 -0.79
N SER A 186 -16.04 6.88 0.09
CA SER A 186 -14.73 7.51 -0.20
C SER A 186 -13.53 6.61 0.16
N VAL A 187 -13.76 5.56 0.92
CA VAL A 187 -12.69 4.66 1.38
C VAL A 187 -11.96 3.95 0.23
N PRO A 188 -12.64 3.44 -0.83
CA PRO A 188 -11.95 2.75 -1.92
C PRO A 188 -10.95 3.62 -2.67
N VAL A 189 -11.23 4.92 -2.83
CA VAL A 189 -10.31 5.88 -3.46
C VAL A 189 -9.05 6.02 -2.60
N LEU A 190 -9.21 6.27 -1.30
CA LEU A 190 -8.10 6.37 -0.35
C LEU A 190 -7.28 5.08 -0.29
N LEU A 191 -7.96 3.92 -0.36
CA LEU A 191 -7.30 2.63 -0.30
C LEU A 191 -6.32 2.45 -1.46
N THR A 192 -6.72 2.79 -2.68
CA THR A 192 -5.87 2.65 -3.86
C THR A 192 -4.72 3.66 -3.88
N LEU A 193 -4.98 4.91 -3.50
CA LEU A 193 -3.93 5.94 -3.40
C LEU A 193 -2.91 5.60 -2.32
N ASN A 194 -3.37 5.20 -1.13
CA ASN A 194 -2.47 4.78 -0.05
C ASN A 194 -1.74 3.47 -0.38
N ALA A 195 -2.35 2.57 -1.16
CA ALA A 195 -1.65 1.37 -1.61
C ALA A 195 -0.51 1.71 -2.58
N ALA A 196 -0.72 2.67 -3.50
CA ALA A 196 0.33 3.13 -4.40
C ALA A 196 1.50 3.78 -3.64
N ASP A 197 1.20 4.66 -2.68
CA ASP A 197 2.20 5.29 -1.83
C ASP A 197 2.91 4.27 -0.93
N ALA A 198 2.20 3.28 -0.38
CA ALA A 198 2.77 2.23 0.45
C ALA A 198 3.77 1.35 -0.30
N VAL A 199 3.60 1.10 -1.61
CA VAL A 199 4.61 0.44 -2.44
C VAL A 199 5.91 1.26 -2.46
N LEU A 200 5.81 2.58 -2.64
CA LEU A 200 6.98 3.47 -2.69
C LEU A 200 7.67 3.56 -1.33
N VAL A 201 6.91 3.68 -0.24
CA VAL A 201 7.47 3.76 1.12
C VAL A 201 8.11 2.43 1.52
N LEU A 202 7.49 1.29 1.20
CA LEU A 202 8.10 -0.04 1.41
C LEU A 202 9.41 -0.17 0.63
N GLY A 203 9.39 0.20 -0.65
CA GLY A 203 10.58 0.22 -1.49
C GLY A 203 11.67 1.15 -0.94
N GLY A 204 11.31 2.32 -0.43
CA GLY A 204 12.21 3.23 0.27
C GLY A 204 12.83 2.62 1.54
N LEU A 205 12.03 1.94 2.37
CA LEU A 205 12.53 1.21 3.55
C LEU A 205 13.50 0.10 3.16
N GLY A 206 13.17 -0.69 2.13
CA GLY A 206 14.04 -1.73 1.58
C GLY A 206 15.33 -1.14 1.03
N PHE A 207 15.24 -0.06 0.27
CA PHE A 207 16.40 0.66 -0.29
C PHE A 207 17.33 1.22 0.81
N LEU A 208 16.80 1.63 1.95
CA LEU A 208 17.58 2.03 3.12
C LEU A 208 18.08 0.85 3.97
N GLY A 209 17.77 -0.39 3.58
CA GLY A 209 18.17 -1.61 4.28
C GLY A 209 17.37 -1.88 5.57
N LEU A 210 16.27 -1.17 5.80
CA LEU A 210 15.41 -1.26 6.99
C LEU A 210 14.11 -2.05 6.75
N GLY A 211 13.84 -2.46 5.50
CA GLY A 211 12.62 -3.16 5.12
C GLY A 211 12.60 -4.62 5.56
N LEU A 212 12.79 -5.53 4.61
CA LEU A 212 12.73 -6.97 4.83
C LEU A 212 14.14 -7.60 4.88
N PRO A 213 14.28 -8.81 5.42
CA PRO A 213 15.54 -9.57 5.32
C PRO A 213 15.90 -9.85 3.86
N GLU A 214 17.19 -9.91 3.50
CA GLU A 214 17.67 -10.20 2.13
C GLU A 214 17.17 -11.54 1.56
N THR A 215 16.79 -12.47 2.44
CA THR A 215 16.20 -13.76 2.05
C THR A 215 14.77 -13.62 1.52
N VAL A 216 14.13 -12.46 1.75
CA VAL A 216 12.78 -12.18 1.24
C VAL A 216 12.92 -11.35 -0.04
N PRO A 217 12.44 -11.82 -1.21
CA PRO A 217 12.45 -11.04 -2.43
C PRO A 217 11.65 -9.75 -2.24
N GLU A 218 12.32 -8.59 -2.32
CA GLU A 218 11.70 -7.28 -2.14
C GLU A 218 12.45 -6.26 -3.00
N TRP A 219 11.70 -5.50 -3.80
CA TRP A 219 12.26 -4.64 -4.85
C TRP A 219 13.17 -3.53 -4.32
N GLY A 220 12.84 -2.90 -3.17
CA GLY A 220 13.68 -1.85 -2.58
C GLY A 220 15.00 -2.39 -2.07
N GLY A 221 15.00 -3.57 -1.42
CA GLY A 221 16.19 -4.26 -1.00
C GLY A 221 17.06 -4.69 -2.20
N ASP A 222 16.44 -5.19 -3.27
CA ASP A 222 17.14 -5.54 -4.50
C ASP A 222 17.78 -4.30 -5.17
N LEU A 223 17.09 -3.16 -5.16
CA LEU A 223 17.64 -1.87 -5.62
C LEU A 223 18.82 -1.40 -4.75
N ASN A 224 18.77 -1.58 -3.44
CA ASN A 224 19.89 -1.28 -2.55
C ASN A 224 21.14 -2.10 -2.94
N LEU A 225 20.94 -3.42 -3.15
CA LEU A 225 22.03 -4.31 -3.56
C LEU A 225 22.59 -3.97 -4.94
N ALA A 226 21.78 -3.42 -5.83
CA ALA A 226 22.20 -3.01 -7.17
C ALA A 226 23.07 -1.76 -7.18
N LEU A 227 23.09 -0.94 -6.13
CA LEU A 227 23.85 0.32 -6.07
C LEU A 227 25.33 0.14 -6.38
N ALA A 228 25.93 -0.93 -5.87
CA ALA A 228 27.34 -1.23 -6.09
C ALA A 228 27.64 -1.81 -7.49
N ALA A 229 26.63 -2.39 -8.15
CA ALA A 229 26.76 -3.10 -9.42
C ALA A 229 26.49 -2.20 -10.63
N VAL A 230 25.57 -1.25 -10.53
CA VAL A 230 25.21 -0.36 -11.66
C VAL A 230 26.41 0.41 -12.23
N PRO A 231 27.33 0.99 -11.41
CA PRO A 231 28.50 1.69 -11.96
C PRO A 231 29.47 0.79 -12.74
N THR A 232 29.40 -0.54 -12.54
CA THR A 232 30.22 -1.51 -13.26
C THR A 232 29.56 -2.03 -14.55
N GLY A 233 28.41 -1.45 -14.93
CA GLY A 233 27.65 -1.84 -16.13
C GLY A 233 26.56 -2.89 -15.91
N VAL A 234 26.33 -3.34 -14.67
CA VAL A 234 25.34 -4.36 -14.29
C VAL A 234 24.00 -3.67 -14.03
N TRP A 235 23.41 -3.09 -15.06
CA TRP A 235 22.20 -2.25 -14.98
C TRP A 235 20.90 -3.04 -14.74
N TRP A 236 20.85 -4.31 -15.14
CA TRP A 236 19.64 -5.14 -15.07
C TRP A 236 19.18 -5.41 -13.64
N THR A 237 20.10 -5.47 -12.68
CA THR A 237 19.78 -5.69 -11.26
C THR A 237 18.99 -4.53 -10.64
N ALA A 238 19.06 -3.32 -11.22
CA ALA A 238 18.27 -2.17 -10.81
C ALA A 238 17.03 -1.96 -11.70
N LEU A 239 17.16 -2.18 -13.01
CA LEU A 239 16.10 -1.88 -13.98
C LEU A 239 14.85 -2.70 -13.72
N PHE A 240 14.96 -4.02 -13.57
CA PHE A 240 13.78 -4.90 -13.46
C PHE A 240 13.00 -4.69 -12.16
N PRO A 241 13.59 -4.67 -10.96
CA PRO A 241 12.83 -4.37 -9.73
C PRO A 241 12.31 -2.93 -9.71
N GLY A 242 13.07 -1.95 -10.25
CA GLY A 242 12.61 -0.56 -10.36
C GLY A 242 11.41 -0.41 -11.28
N MET A 243 11.44 -1.04 -12.45
CA MET A 243 10.31 -1.05 -13.39
C MET A 243 9.09 -1.77 -12.83
N ALA A 244 9.29 -2.88 -12.11
CA ALA A 244 8.19 -3.58 -11.46
C ALA A 244 7.49 -2.67 -10.43
N MET A 245 8.25 -2.01 -9.56
CA MET A 245 7.69 -1.06 -8.60
C MET A 245 6.96 0.10 -9.31
N PHE A 246 7.57 0.71 -10.32
CA PHE A 246 6.98 1.82 -11.07
C PHE A 246 5.66 1.44 -11.74
N ILE A 247 5.61 0.29 -12.43
CA ILE A 247 4.40 -0.16 -13.15
C ILE A 247 3.27 -0.49 -12.16
N LEU A 248 3.57 -1.11 -11.01
CA LEU A 248 2.55 -1.39 -10.00
C LEU A 248 1.97 -0.09 -9.42
N VAL A 249 2.82 0.89 -9.11
CA VAL A 249 2.38 2.22 -8.62
C VAL A 249 1.49 2.91 -9.64
N LEU A 250 1.88 2.92 -10.92
CA LEU A 250 1.03 3.45 -12.00
C LEU A 250 -0.31 2.72 -12.09
N GLY A 251 -0.31 1.40 -12.00
CA GLY A 251 -1.53 0.60 -12.02
C GLY A 251 -2.49 0.94 -10.88
N LEU A 252 -1.97 1.06 -9.66
CA LEU A 252 -2.74 1.43 -8.47
C LEU A 252 -3.26 2.88 -8.58
N SER A 253 -2.45 3.82 -9.08
CA SER A 253 -2.87 5.22 -9.29
C SER A 253 -3.99 5.32 -10.31
N PHE A 254 -3.88 4.67 -11.47
CA PHE A 254 -4.93 4.64 -12.48
C PHE A 254 -6.22 3.96 -11.98
N LEU A 255 -6.09 2.96 -11.11
CA LEU A 255 -7.24 2.33 -10.49
C LEU A 255 -7.92 3.30 -9.52
N GLY A 256 -7.16 4.05 -8.73
CA GLY A 256 -7.67 5.08 -7.82
C GLY A 256 -8.44 6.19 -8.53
N GLU A 257 -7.83 6.79 -9.56
CA GLU A 257 -8.49 7.79 -10.42
C GLU A 257 -9.79 7.27 -11.05
N GLY A 258 -9.78 6.01 -11.46
CA GLY A 258 -10.95 5.38 -12.06
C GLY A 258 -12.09 5.16 -11.07
N ILE A 259 -11.78 4.77 -9.83
CA ILE A 259 -12.76 4.63 -8.75
C ILE A 259 -13.31 6.01 -8.36
N GLU A 260 -12.44 7.01 -8.25
CA GLU A 260 -12.84 8.39 -7.95
C GLU A 260 -13.82 8.93 -8.99
N ALA A 261 -13.51 8.78 -10.28
CA ALA A 261 -14.40 9.19 -11.37
C ALA A 261 -15.76 8.48 -11.34
N TRP A 262 -15.78 7.20 -10.93
CA TRP A 262 -17.02 6.43 -10.80
C TRP A 262 -17.86 6.89 -9.59
N VAL A 263 -17.23 7.12 -8.45
CA VAL A 263 -17.90 7.62 -7.23
C VAL A 263 -18.41 9.03 -7.45
N SER A 264 -17.61 9.94 -8.02
CA SER A 264 -18.00 11.34 -8.29
C SER A 264 -19.04 11.47 -9.42
N GLY A 265 -18.98 10.61 -10.44
CA GLY A 265 -19.93 10.59 -11.54
C GLY A 265 -21.32 10.06 -11.17
N GLY A 266 -21.43 9.32 -10.07
CA GLY A 266 -22.71 8.82 -9.54
C GLY A 266 -23.58 9.91 -8.89
N ASP A 267 -23.00 11.05 -8.50
CA ASP A 267 -23.71 12.16 -7.83
C ASP A 267 -24.45 13.13 -8.78
N GLY A 268 -24.52 12.83 -10.08
CA GLY A 268 -25.40 13.54 -11.03
C GLY A 268 -25.17 15.04 -11.16
N ARG A 269 -24.02 15.58 -10.75
CA ARG A 269 -23.68 16.99 -10.98
C ARG A 269 -22.95 17.13 -12.31
N PRO A 270 -23.53 17.83 -13.31
CA PRO A 270 -22.79 18.19 -14.51
C PRO A 270 -21.61 19.05 -14.09
N ALA A 271 -20.41 18.73 -14.63
CA ALA A 271 -19.26 19.58 -14.50
C ALA A 271 -19.65 20.99 -14.98
N SER A 272 -19.67 21.94 -14.06
CA SER A 272 -19.83 23.35 -14.42
C SER A 272 -18.59 23.75 -15.21
N ASN A 273 -18.80 24.03 -16.51
CA ASN A 273 -17.83 24.68 -17.38
C ASN A 273 -17.36 26.03 -16.82
#